data_9ae366be81ade66815df70c0ba80564f
#
_entry.id   9ae366be81ade66815df70c0ba80564f
#
_cell.length_a   1.000
_cell.length_b   1.000
_cell.length_c   1.000
_cell.angle_alpha   90.00
_cell.angle_beta   90.00
_cell.angle_gamma   90.00
#
_symmetry.space_group_name_H-M   'P 1'
#
loop_
_entity.id
_entity.type
_entity.pdbx_description
1 polymer ?
#
loop_
_entity_poly.entity_id
_entity_poly.type
_entity_poly.pdbx_seq_one_letter_code
_entity_poly.pdbx_strand_id
1 'polypeptide(L)'
;MPTYLFYQKTGGQNQWECALATERDALFNGGEVEFVTALDVDNSFTQALTLEESIAVKYSAPYGFYVDFDGDLDEVLGQAKVYLLKLEQAYGLDISQARLWFTGGRGCHVEIPMQCWLAKVPPSGIAGLPLVFREIALATYVDTLDLRVYSTKRGRMWRTPNYKRKNGLYKVQVTVDEFMDATPETYVTICSKPRRPIPTTPPTFNPKLGLAYTLAKEKVDAALKKRKARKVSASTVTRYEGQWPDSVRLLMTGEFLKEGVGWNQIALQLASLALALGKTEDELIADSKGLIDTHQGDSDRYGNPRKREIELRNQYRYQDGNVTYEYSVGGVKSLFAKGAYCADLDMGEYT
;
A
#
# COMPACT_ATOMS: atom_id res chain seq x y z
N MET A 1 11.10 3.73 -23.66
CA MET A 1 11.32 2.37 -23.17
C MET A 1 9.95 1.71 -23.07
N PRO A 2 9.83 0.41 -23.38
CA PRO A 2 8.56 -0.27 -23.22
C PRO A 2 8.14 -0.25 -21.75
N THR A 3 6.85 -0.05 -21.52
CA THR A 3 6.22 -0.17 -20.20
C THR A 3 5.35 -1.41 -20.17
N TYR A 4 5.21 -2.00 -19.01
CA TYR A 4 4.53 -3.26 -18.77
C TYR A 4 3.42 -3.07 -17.76
N LEU A 5 2.35 -3.82 -17.93
CA LEU A 5 1.31 -4.00 -16.93
C LEU A 5 1.27 -5.46 -16.48
N PHE A 6 0.72 -5.68 -15.30
CA PHE A 6 0.37 -7.03 -14.86
C PHE A 6 -1.15 -7.16 -14.82
N TYR A 7 -1.64 -8.36 -15.14
CA TYR A 7 -3.07 -8.62 -15.16
C TYR A 7 -3.39 -10.01 -14.61
N GLN A 8 -4.64 -10.22 -14.25
CA GLN A 8 -5.15 -11.47 -13.75
C GLN A 8 -6.43 -11.83 -14.48
N LYS A 9 -6.46 -13.03 -15.01
CA LYS A 9 -7.67 -13.59 -15.64
C LYS A 9 -8.70 -14.03 -14.62
N THR A 10 -9.93 -14.15 -15.05
CA THR A 10 -11.05 -14.68 -14.26
C THR A 10 -10.71 -16.05 -13.69
N GLY A 11 -10.86 -16.20 -12.38
CA GLY A 11 -10.54 -17.45 -11.68
C GLY A 11 -9.06 -17.71 -11.41
N GLY A 12 -8.16 -16.91 -11.93
CA GLY A 12 -6.70 -17.03 -11.75
C GLY A 12 -6.20 -16.44 -10.43
N GLN A 13 -6.74 -16.83 -9.28
CA GLN A 13 -6.33 -16.29 -7.98
C GLN A 13 -4.80 -16.39 -7.79
N ASN A 14 -4.16 -15.23 -7.56
CA ASN A 14 -2.71 -15.09 -7.38
C ASN A 14 -1.83 -15.43 -8.59
N GLN A 15 -2.42 -15.69 -9.76
CA GLN A 15 -1.66 -15.87 -11.00
C GLN A 15 -1.63 -14.56 -11.78
N TRP A 16 -0.44 -13.96 -11.84
CA TRP A 16 -0.22 -12.73 -12.57
C TRP A 16 0.49 -13.01 -13.87
N GLU A 17 -0.08 -12.48 -14.94
CA GLU A 17 0.52 -12.45 -16.26
C GLU A 17 1.05 -11.03 -16.53
N CYS A 18 2.03 -10.91 -17.41
CA CYS A 18 2.64 -9.64 -17.80
C CYS A 18 2.36 -9.39 -19.28
N ALA A 19 2.02 -8.16 -19.63
CA ALA A 19 1.83 -7.70 -21.01
C ALA A 19 2.45 -6.33 -21.21
N LEU A 20 2.59 -5.91 -22.46
CA LEU A 20 2.95 -4.53 -22.77
C LEU A 20 1.78 -3.60 -22.42
N ALA A 21 2.10 -2.42 -21.89
CA ALA A 21 1.08 -1.43 -21.53
C ALA A 21 0.21 -0.99 -22.72
N THR A 22 0.74 -1.10 -23.93
CA THR A 22 0.00 -0.84 -25.19
C THR A 22 -1.10 -1.84 -25.48
N GLU A 23 -1.08 -3.00 -24.83
CA GLU A 23 -2.10 -4.06 -24.99
C GLU A 23 -3.28 -3.89 -24.05
N ARG A 24 -3.27 -2.88 -23.17
CA ARG A 24 -4.28 -2.65 -22.12
C ARG A 24 -5.71 -2.66 -22.64
N ASP A 25 -5.98 -1.95 -23.72
CA ASP A 25 -7.34 -1.86 -24.31
C ASP A 25 -7.80 -3.20 -24.88
N ALA A 26 -6.88 -3.96 -25.49
CA ALA A 26 -7.18 -5.30 -25.99
C ALA A 26 -7.54 -6.27 -24.86
N LEU A 27 -6.82 -6.20 -23.74
CA LEU A 27 -7.11 -6.99 -22.54
C LEU A 27 -8.49 -6.68 -21.96
N PHE A 28 -8.94 -5.42 -21.99
CA PHE A 28 -10.27 -5.03 -21.51
C PHE A 28 -11.38 -5.56 -22.38
N ASN A 29 -11.20 -5.59 -23.69
CA ASN A 29 -12.21 -6.00 -24.64
C ASN A 29 -12.45 -7.52 -24.70
N GLY A 30 -11.50 -8.32 -24.23
CA GLY A 30 -11.59 -9.78 -24.22
C GLY A 30 -12.54 -10.39 -23.16
N GLY A 31 -12.94 -9.62 -22.15
CA GLY A 31 -13.86 -10.07 -21.09
C GLY A 31 -13.27 -11.13 -20.12
N GLU A 32 -12.04 -11.59 -20.38
CA GLU A 32 -11.37 -12.63 -19.59
C GLU A 32 -10.53 -12.06 -18.42
N VAL A 33 -10.17 -10.80 -18.50
CA VAL A 33 -9.31 -10.13 -17.50
C VAL A 33 -10.15 -9.49 -16.42
N GLU A 34 -9.97 -9.96 -15.19
CA GLU A 34 -10.67 -9.42 -14.03
C GLU A 34 -9.96 -8.20 -13.44
N PHE A 35 -8.63 -8.25 -13.38
CA PHE A 35 -7.81 -7.19 -12.79
C PHE A 35 -6.62 -6.85 -13.67
N VAL A 36 -6.25 -5.57 -13.63
CA VAL A 36 -4.98 -5.06 -14.14
C VAL A 36 -4.29 -4.25 -13.05
N THR A 37 -3.01 -3.99 -13.18
CA THR A 37 -2.33 -3.05 -12.27
C THR A 37 -2.78 -1.62 -12.54
N ALA A 38 -2.95 -0.85 -11.45
CA ALA A 38 -3.30 0.58 -11.56
C ALA A 38 -2.17 1.41 -12.16
N LEU A 39 -0.93 0.94 -12.07
CA LEU A 39 0.27 1.55 -12.62
C LEU A 39 0.93 0.61 -13.62
N ASP A 40 1.53 1.20 -14.64
CA ASP A 40 2.46 0.50 -15.51
C ASP A 40 3.89 0.70 -14.99
N VAL A 41 4.76 -0.25 -15.25
CA VAL A 41 6.15 -0.23 -14.80
C VAL A 41 7.11 -0.29 -15.99
N ASP A 42 8.30 0.26 -15.84
CA ASP A 42 9.35 0.09 -16.82
C ASP A 42 10.03 -1.30 -16.69
N ASN A 43 10.91 -1.61 -17.62
CA ASN A 43 11.59 -2.90 -17.70
C ASN A 43 12.46 -3.21 -16.45
N SER A 44 12.85 -2.21 -15.67
CA SER A 44 13.63 -2.43 -14.44
C SER A 44 12.85 -3.19 -13.38
N PHE A 45 11.52 -3.07 -13.35
CA PHE A 45 10.69 -3.80 -12.41
C PHE A 45 10.73 -5.32 -12.60
N THR A 46 10.71 -5.79 -13.85
CA THR A 46 10.73 -7.24 -14.17
C THR A 46 12.02 -7.91 -13.73
N GLN A 47 13.06 -7.11 -13.48
CA GLN A 47 14.40 -7.54 -13.06
C GLN A 47 14.71 -7.17 -11.60
N ALA A 48 13.84 -6.35 -10.95
CA ALA A 48 14.06 -5.90 -9.60
C ALA A 48 13.93 -7.06 -8.60
N LEU A 49 15.01 -7.36 -7.90
CA LEU A 49 15.10 -8.42 -6.90
C LEU A 49 14.92 -7.87 -5.49
N THR A 50 15.28 -6.62 -5.25
CA THR A 50 15.26 -5.96 -3.94
C THR A 50 14.22 -4.84 -3.89
N LEU A 51 13.89 -4.38 -2.68
CA LEU A 51 13.04 -3.21 -2.50
C LEU A 51 13.69 -1.93 -3.03
N GLU A 52 15.00 -1.78 -2.88
CA GLU A 52 15.73 -0.59 -3.37
C GLU A 52 15.65 -0.48 -4.88
N GLU A 53 15.83 -1.59 -5.58
CA GLU A 53 15.62 -1.66 -7.01
C GLU A 53 14.17 -1.32 -7.37
N SER A 54 13.19 -1.81 -6.59
CA SER A 54 11.76 -1.50 -6.81
C SER A 54 11.39 -0.03 -6.57
N ILE A 55 12.14 0.69 -5.73
CA ILE A 55 11.96 2.14 -5.52
C ILE A 55 12.51 2.94 -6.72
N ALA A 56 13.56 2.43 -7.37
CA ALA A 56 14.15 3.03 -8.57
C ALA A 56 13.30 2.80 -9.83
N VAL A 57 12.38 1.83 -9.82
CA VAL A 57 11.44 1.55 -10.91
C VAL A 57 10.65 2.81 -11.25
N LYS A 58 10.50 3.06 -12.52
CA LYS A 58 9.67 4.15 -13.02
C LYS A 58 8.27 3.64 -13.32
N TYR A 59 7.31 4.37 -12.83
CA TYR A 59 5.89 4.06 -12.97
C TYR A 59 5.21 5.07 -13.90
N SER A 60 4.35 4.58 -14.76
CA SER A 60 3.38 5.38 -15.51
C SER A 60 1.99 5.16 -14.94
N ALA A 61 1.19 6.21 -14.89
CA ALA A 61 -0.16 6.18 -14.31
C ALA A 61 -1.21 6.41 -15.40
N PRO A 62 -1.66 5.37 -16.12
CA PRO A 62 -2.62 5.50 -17.21
C PRO A 62 -3.99 6.01 -16.71
N TYR A 63 -4.30 5.74 -15.45
CA TYR A 63 -5.51 6.23 -14.77
C TYR A 63 -5.30 7.55 -14.02
N GLY A 64 -4.07 8.07 -14.02
CA GLY A 64 -3.71 9.23 -13.21
C GLY A 64 -3.52 8.90 -11.74
N PHE A 65 -3.74 9.88 -10.87
CA PHE A 65 -3.84 9.65 -9.44
C PHE A 65 -5.16 8.93 -9.15
N TYR A 66 -5.09 7.76 -8.58
CA TYR A 66 -6.23 6.89 -8.32
C TYR A 66 -6.50 6.74 -6.84
N VAL A 67 -7.78 6.72 -6.48
CA VAL A 67 -8.25 6.58 -5.10
C VAL A 67 -9.28 5.46 -5.05
N ASP A 68 -9.16 4.61 -4.05
CA ASP A 68 -10.10 3.53 -3.73
C ASP A 68 -10.81 3.84 -2.41
N PHE A 69 -12.13 3.81 -2.43
CA PHE A 69 -12.98 3.93 -1.24
C PHE A 69 -13.66 2.59 -1.04
N ASP A 70 -13.46 1.97 0.13
CA ASP A 70 -14.02 0.66 0.47
C ASP A 70 -14.56 0.66 1.91
N GLY A 71 -15.71 -0.01 2.12
CA GLY A 71 -16.35 -0.06 3.42
C GLY A 71 -17.84 -0.33 3.36
N ASP A 72 -18.60 0.25 4.26
CA ASP A 72 -20.05 0.33 4.14
C ASP A 72 -20.44 1.23 2.97
N LEU A 73 -21.42 0.82 2.16
CA LEU A 73 -21.71 1.52 0.91
C LEU A 73 -22.22 2.94 1.12
N ASP A 74 -23.08 3.16 2.10
CA ASP A 74 -23.64 4.49 2.38
C ASP A 74 -22.54 5.44 2.89
N GLU A 75 -21.70 4.96 3.80
CA GLU A 75 -20.53 5.69 4.28
C GLU A 75 -19.55 6.02 3.16
N VAL A 76 -19.24 5.02 2.31
CA VAL A 76 -18.35 5.18 1.14
C VAL A 76 -18.86 6.26 0.19
N LEU A 77 -20.16 6.24 -0.15
CA LEU A 77 -20.75 7.25 -1.03
C LEU A 77 -20.66 8.64 -0.41
N GLY A 78 -20.98 8.77 0.87
CA GLY A 78 -20.87 10.03 1.62
C GLY A 78 -19.43 10.56 1.63
N GLN A 79 -18.46 9.73 2.02
CA GLN A 79 -17.06 10.11 2.13
C GLN A 79 -16.41 10.43 0.76
N ALA A 80 -16.75 9.69 -0.28
CA ALA A 80 -16.23 9.94 -1.62
C ALA A 80 -16.75 11.26 -2.21
N LYS A 81 -18.01 11.64 -1.94
CA LYS A 81 -18.55 12.95 -2.30
C LYS A 81 -17.83 14.08 -1.55
N VAL A 82 -17.65 13.95 -0.25
CA VAL A 82 -16.89 14.91 0.57
C VAL A 82 -15.47 15.05 0.05
N TYR A 83 -14.83 13.95 -0.35
CA TYR A 83 -13.50 13.95 -0.95
C TYR A 83 -13.43 14.78 -2.24
N LEU A 84 -14.37 14.58 -3.17
CA LEU A 84 -14.42 15.35 -4.41
C LEU A 84 -14.65 16.84 -4.16
N LEU A 85 -15.61 17.19 -3.30
CA LEU A 85 -15.86 18.59 -2.91
C LEU A 85 -14.64 19.23 -2.24
N LYS A 86 -13.92 18.47 -1.41
CA LYS A 86 -12.66 18.95 -0.81
C LYS A 86 -11.59 19.23 -1.87
N LEU A 87 -11.45 18.39 -2.89
CA LEU A 87 -10.52 18.63 -3.98
C LEU A 87 -10.90 19.85 -4.82
N GLU A 88 -12.19 20.03 -5.10
CA GLU A 88 -12.70 21.19 -5.81
C GLU A 88 -12.46 22.49 -5.00
N GLN A 89 -12.87 22.54 -3.75
CA GLN A 89 -12.80 23.74 -2.92
C GLN A 89 -11.37 24.11 -2.53
N ALA A 90 -10.58 23.13 -2.06
CA ALA A 90 -9.22 23.39 -1.57
C ALA A 90 -8.20 23.55 -2.71
N TYR A 91 -8.31 22.71 -3.73
CA TYR A 91 -7.32 22.67 -4.80
C TYR A 91 -7.82 23.26 -6.12
N GLY A 92 -9.12 23.56 -6.24
CA GLY A 92 -9.70 24.07 -7.47
C GLY A 92 -9.71 23.05 -8.61
N LEU A 93 -9.83 21.74 -8.27
CA LEU A 93 -10.00 20.71 -9.28
C LEU A 93 -11.35 20.89 -9.97
N ASP A 94 -11.36 20.97 -11.28
CA ASP A 94 -12.58 20.76 -12.06
C ASP A 94 -12.90 19.27 -12.06
N ILE A 95 -13.89 18.86 -11.24
CA ILE A 95 -14.26 17.45 -11.05
C ILE A 95 -14.75 16.78 -12.33
N SER A 96 -15.17 17.54 -13.34
CA SER A 96 -15.55 16.99 -14.66
C SER A 96 -14.36 16.37 -15.42
N GLN A 97 -13.13 16.66 -15.00
CA GLN A 97 -11.90 16.06 -15.53
C GLN A 97 -11.59 14.69 -14.89
N ALA A 98 -12.21 14.38 -13.77
CA ALA A 98 -12.01 13.10 -13.08
C ALA A 98 -12.86 11.99 -13.72
N ARG A 99 -12.33 10.77 -13.69
CA ARG A 99 -13.12 9.56 -14.00
C ARG A 99 -13.62 8.95 -12.71
N LEU A 100 -14.92 8.80 -12.62
CA LEU A 100 -15.63 8.31 -11.45
C LEU A 100 -16.21 6.94 -11.73
N TRP A 101 -16.07 6.03 -10.79
CA TRP A 101 -16.47 4.65 -10.96
C TRP A 101 -17.22 4.12 -9.75
N PHE A 102 -18.28 3.38 -9.99
CA PHE A 102 -18.84 2.44 -9.04
C PHE A 102 -18.25 1.05 -9.29
N THR A 103 -17.73 0.42 -8.23
CA THR A 103 -16.97 -0.84 -8.39
C THR A 103 -17.85 -2.08 -8.55
N GLY A 104 -19.18 -1.95 -8.42
CA GLY A 104 -20.13 -3.07 -8.40
C GLY A 104 -20.02 -3.94 -7.14
N GLY A 105 -19.30 -3.47 -6.13
CA GLY A 105 -19.19 -4.06 -4.80
C GLY A 105 -19.77 -3.13 -3.75
N ARG A 106 -18.90 -2.67 -2.85
CA ARG A 106 -19.22 -1.69 -1.81
C ARG A 106 -18.29 -0.48 -1.87
N GLY A 107 -17.75 -0.18 -3.02
CA GLY A 107 -16.72 0.84 -3.17
C GLY A 107 -16.89 1.72 -4.38
N CYS A 108 -16.13 2.81 -4.38
CA CYS A 108 -16.01 3.76 -5.47
C CYS A 108 -14.53 3.95 -5.82
N HIS A 109 -14.25 4.25 -7.09
CA HIS A 109 -12.93 4.73 -7.50
C HIS A 109 -13.02 6.14 -8.06
N VAL A 110 -12.02 6.94 -7.76
CA VAL A 110 -11.80 8.25 -8.36
C VAL A 110 -10.44 8.25 -9.04
N GLU A 111 -10.38 8.67 -10.28
CA GLU A 111 -9.16 8.72 -11.08
C GLU A 111 -8.98 10.14 -11.62
N ILE A 112 -7.90 10.83 -11.23
CA ILE A 112 -7.60 12.21 -11.63
C ILE A 112 -6.39 12.17 -12.56
N PRO A 113 -6.54 12.56 -13.85
CA PRO A 113 -5.46 12.46 -14.83
C PRO A 113 -4.17 13.15 -14.39
N MET A 114 -3.02 12.54 -14.72
CA MET A 114 -1.71 13.10 -14.36
C MET A 114 -1.47 14.51 -14.91
N GLN A 115 -2.13 14.87 -16.00
CA GLN A 115 -2.07 16.20 -16.60
C GLN A 115 -2.67 17.28 -15.69
N CYS A 116 -3.55 16.92 -14.75
CA CYS A 116 -4.04 17.87 -13.73
C CYS A 116 -2.94 18.19 -12.69
N TRP A 117 -2.02 17.26 -12.44
CA TRP A 117 -0.96 17.37 -11.45
C TRP A 117 0.36 17.87 -12.00
N LEU A 118 0.64 17.61 -13.27
CA LEU A 118 1.91 17.91 -13.92
C LEU A 118 1.67 18.61 -15.26
N ALA A 119 2.26 19.79 -15.45
CA ALA A 119 2.23 20.50 -16.72
C ALA A 119 2.86 19.67 -17.86
N LYS A 120 3.81 18.81 -17.53
CA LYS A 120 4.42 17.85 -18.45
C LYS A 120 4.63 16.51 -17.74
N VAL A 121 3.85 15.51 -18.13
CA VAL A 121 4.01 14.13 -17.62
C VAL A 121 5.23 13.49 -18.28
N PRO A 122 6.22 12.99 -17.50
CA PRO A 122 7.41 12.37 -18.09
C PRO A 122 7.04 11.08 -18.85
N PRO A 123 7.38 10.94 -20.13
CA PRO A 123 7.05 9.73 -20.89
C PRO A 123 7.85 8.51 -20.45
N SER A 124 8.96 8.72 -19.74
CA SER A 124 9.77 7.64 -19.15
C SER A 124 9.23 7.13 -17.80
N GLY A 125 8.09 7.66 -17.34
CA GLY A 125 7.56 7.35 -16.00
C GLY A 125 8.26 8.11 -14.87
N ILE A 126 7.79 7.88 -13.65
CA ILE A 126 8.20 8.60 -12.42
C ILE A 126 8.64 7.58 -11.37
N ALA A 127 9.88 7.71 -10.88
CA ALA A 127 10.38 6.87 -9.81
C ALA A 127 9.64 7.18 -8.49
N GLY A 128 9.31 6.12 -7.73
CA GLY A 128 8.66 6.25 -6.44
C GLY A 128 7.22 6.78 -6.49
N LEU A 129 6.57 6.80 -7.65
CA LEU A 129 5.22 7.35 -7.84
C LEU A 129 4.18 6.80 -6.84
N PRO A 130 4.13 5.50 -6.50
CA PRO A 130 3.20 5.00 -5.49
C PRO A 130 3.35 5.68 -4.13
N LEU A 131 4.58 5.99 -3.72
CA LEU A 131 4.85 6.69 -2.47
C LEU A 131 4.37 8.14 -2.51
N VAL A 132 4.56 8.83 -3.64
CA VAL A 132 4.05 10.19 -3.85
C VAL A 132 2.53 10.19 -3.81
N PHE A 133 1.87 9.25 -4.46
CA PHE A 133 0.42 9.09 -4.42
C PHE A 133 -0.09 8.84 -2.99
N ARG A 134 0.64 8.03 -2.23
CA ARG A 134 0.29 7.80 -0.83
C ARG A 134 0.37 9.08 0.01
N GLU A 135 1.38 9.92 -0.19
CA GLU A 135 1.49 11.20 0.51
C GLU A 135 0.38 12.18 0.12
N ILE A 136 -0.01 12.22 -1.16
CA ILE A 136 -1.17 13.01 -1.62
C ILE A 136 -2.45 12.49 -0.96
N ALA A 137 -2.66 11.17 -0.95
CA ALA A 137 -3.83 10.54 -0.34
C ALA A 137 -3.92 10.81 1.17
N LEU A 138 -2.78 10.80 1.87
CA LEU A 138 -2.71 11.18 3.29
C LEU A 138 -3.09 12.64 3.53
N ALA A 139 -2.67 13.56 2.66
CA ALA A 139 -3.02 14.98 2.78
C ALA A 139 -4.52 15.26 2.52
N THR A 140 -5.17 14.38 1.77
CA THR A 140 -6.59 14.51 1.41
C THR A 140 -7.48 13.46 2.08
N TYR A 141 -6.98 12.76 3.08
CA TYR A 141 -7.58 11.57 3.69
C TYR A 141 -9.03 11.78 4.14
N VAL A 142 -9.83 10.73 3.93
CA VAL A 142 -11.15 10.49 4.51
C VAL A 142 -11.22 9.01 4.95
N ASP A 143 -12.08 8.67 5.90
CA ASP A 143 -12.02 7.40 6.63
C ASP A 143 -12.17 6.13 5.76
N THR A 144 -12.95 6.20 4.68
CA THR A 144 -13.15 5.07 3.77
C THR A 144 -12.07 4.93 2.68
N LEU A 145 -11.05 5.81 2.67
CA LEU A 145 -9.96 5.78 1.69
C LEU A 145 -8.96 4.68 2.03
N ASP A 146 -8.77 3.71 1.12
CA ASP A 146 -7.79 2.62 1.30
C ASP A 146 -6.36 3.05 0.90
N LEU A 147 -5.54 3.41 1.89
CA LEU A 147 -4.13 3.75 1.68
C LEU A 147 -3.25 2.57 1.23
N ARG A 148 -3.74 1.32 1.36
CA ARG A 148 -2.99 0.11 0.96
C ARG A 148 -2.89 -0.05 -0.55
N VAL A 149 -3.67 0.71 -1.32
CA VAL A 149 -3.58 0.70 -2.79
C VAL A 149 -2.29 1.31 -3.33
N TYR A 150 -1.56 2.09 -2.53
CA TYR A 150 -0.31 2.75 -2.90
C TYR A 150 0.92 1.93 -2.53
N SER A 151 0.92 0.64 -2.84
CA SER A 151 2.08 -0.21 -2.63
C SER A 151 3.11 -0.04 -3.75
N THR A 152 4.39 -0.04 -3.41
CA THR A 152 5.48 -0.28 -4.37
C THR A 152 5.42 -1.72 -4.91
N LYS A 153 6.30 -2.13 -5.76
CA LYS A 153 6.27 -3.41 -6.48
C LYS A 153 5.23 -3.37 -7.62
N ARG A 154 4.49 -4.46 -7.86
CA ARG A 154 3.48 -4.53 -8.95
C ARG A 154 2.36 -3.50 -8.81
N GLY A 155 2.22 -2.88 -7.64
CA GLY A 155 1.11 -2.01 -7.33
C GLY A 155 -0.18 -2.78 -7.03
N ARG A 156 -1.28 -2.06 -6.94
CA ARG A 156 -2.59 -2.61 -6.59
C ARG A 156 -3.31 -3.13 -7.83
N MET A 157 -4.05 -4.21 -7.64
CA MET A 157 -5.02 -4.69 -8.61
C MET A 157 -6.15 -3.66 -8.80
N TRP A 158 -6.43 -3.34 -10.03
CA TRP A 158 -7.51 -2.44 -10.41
C TRP A 158 -8.50 -3.21 -11.29
N ARG A 159 -9.74 -3.34 -10.84
CA ARG A 159 -10.75 -4.09 -11.58
C ARG A 159 -10.99 -3.46 -12.94
N THR A 160 -11.07 -4.29 -13.98
CA THR A 160 -11.33 -3.82 -15.35
C THR A 160 -12.75 -3.24 -15.47
N PRO A 161 -12.94 -2.23 -16.34
CA PRO A 161 -14.27 -1.71 -16.64
C PRO A 161 -15.22 -2.80 -17.17
N ASN A 162 -16.49 -2.70 -16.81
CA ASN A 162 -17.54 -3.62 -17.27
C ASN A 162 -17.34 -5.11 -16.95
N TYR A 163 -16.40 -5.44 -16.05
CA TYR A 163 -16.25 -6.79 -15.58
C TYR A 163 -17.42 -7.16 -14.65
N LYS A 164 -18.08 -8.28 -14.93
CA LYS A 164 -19.21 -8.80 -14.14
C LYS A 164 -18.69 -9.51 -12.89
N ARG A 165 -19.06 -9.03 -11.73
CA ARG A 165 -18.71 -9.65 -10.44
C ARG A 165 -19.59 -10.85 -10.13
N LYS A 166 -19.20 -11.66 -9.15
CA LYS A 166 -19.97 -12.82 -8.68
C LYS A 166 -21.36 -12.43 -8.15
N ASN A 167 -21.55 -11.23 -7.65
CA ASN A 167 -22.84 -10.69 -7.21
C ASN A 167 -23.74 -10.21 -8.37
N GLY A 168 -23.31 -10.36 -9.61
CA GLY A 168 -24.05 -9.97 -10.81
C GLY A 168 -23.86 -8.50 -11.23
N LEU A 169 -23.21 -7.68 -10.43
CA LEU A 169 -22.99 -6.26 -10.71
C LEU A 169 -21.68 -6.02 -11.46
N TYR A 170 -21.56 -4.86 -12.09
CA TYR A 170 -20.42 -4.46 -12.92
C TYR A 170 -19.67 -3.27 -12.32
N LYS A 171 -18.34 -3.20 -12.57
CA LYS A 171 -17.63 -1.93 -12.40
C LYS A 171 -18.01 -1.04 -13.57
N VAL A 172 -18.61 0.11 -13.31
CA VAL A 172 -19.10 1.02 -14.35
C VAL A 172 -18.62 2.45 -14.09
N GLN A 173 -18.32 3.16 -15.18
CA GLN A 173 -18.07 4.59 -15.11
C GLN A 173 -19.40 5.34 -14.94
N VAL A 174 -19.37 6.43 -14.15
CA VAL A 174 -20.54 7.27 -13.88
C VAL A 174 -20.21 8.74 -14.16
N THR A 175 -21.23 9.53 -14.43
CA THR A 175 -21.10 10.99 -14.54
C THR A 175 -20.89 11.62 -13.17
N VAL A 176 -20.49 12.89 -13.12
CA VAL A 176 -20.38 13.65 -11.88
C VAL A 176 -21.74 13.72 -11.18
N ASP A 177 -22.82 14.01 -11.90
CA ASP A 177 -24.16 14.11 -11.33
C ASP A 177 -24.61 12.76 -10.73
N GLU A 178 -24.47 11.67 -11.50
CA GLU A 178 -24.78 10.32 -10.99
C GLU A 178 -23.97 9.96 -9.74
N PHE A 179 -22.72 10.39 -9.66
CA PHE A 179 -21.88 10.13 -8.50
C PHE A 179 -22.32 10.97 -7.29
N MET A 180 -22.59 12.26 -7.50
CA MET A 180 -22.99 13.19 -6.44
C MET A 180 -24.40 12.87 -5.90
N ASP A 181 -25.31 12.41 -6.76
CA ASP A 181 -26.70 12.06 -6.38
C ASP A 181 -26.86 10.60 -5.94
N ALA A 182 -25.77 9.80 -5.96
CA ALA A 182 -25.86 8.38 -5.67
C ALA A 182 -26.40 8.07 -4.26
N THR A 183 -27.29 7.11 -4.20
CA THR A 183 -27.72 6.39 -3.00
C THR A 183 -27.36 4.90 -3.15
N PRO A 184 -27.38 4.09 -2.10
CA PRO A 184 -27.15 2.64 -2.23
C PRO A 184 -28.05 1.97 -3.28
N GLU A 185 -29.32 2.40 -3.42
CA GLU A 185 -30.29 1.85 -4.37
C GLU A 185 -29.94 2.26 -5.81
N THR A 186 -29.63 3.53 -6.05
CA THR A 186 -29.23 4.01 -7.39
C THR A 186 -27.89 3.44 -7.79
N TYR A 187 -26.95 3.26 -6.87
CA TYR A 187 -25.68 2.57 -7.12
C TYR A 187 -25.89 1.16 -7.65
N VAL A 188 -26.74 0.33 -7.00
CA VAL A 188 -27.03 -1.02 -7.44
C VAL A 188 -27.70 -1.00 -8.82
N THR A 189 -28.64 -0.11 -9.04
CA THR A 189 -29.34 0.05 -10.33
C THR A 189 -28.35 0.38 -11.45
N ILE A 190 -27.45 1.33 -11.23
CA ILE A 190 -26.43 1.76 -12.20
C ILE A 190 -25.45 0.61 -12.48
N CYS A 191 -25.01 -0.12 -11.46
CA CYS A 191 -24.10 -1.25 -11.61
C CYS A 191 -24.73 -2.52 -12.21
N SER A 192 -26.04 -2.58 -12.43
CA SER A 192 -26.73 -3.77 -12.92
C SER A 192 -26.42 -4.13 -14.38
N LYS A 193 -25.88 -3.19 -15.15
CA LYS A 193 -25.57 -3.35 -16.58
C LYS A 193 -24.20 -2.73 -16.93
N PRO A 194 -23.48 -3.31 -17.91
CA PRO A 194 -22.28 -2.68 -18.43
C PRO A 194 -22.63 -1.36 -19.13
N ARG A 195 -21.69 -0.43 -19.14
CA ARG A 195 -21.89 0.92 -19.71
C ARG A 195 -20.79 1.25 -20.71
N ARG A 196 -21.10 2.10 -21.68
CA ARG A 196 -20.09 2.69 -22.56
C ARG A 196 -19.24 3.67 -21.77
N PRO A 197 -17.95 3.84 -22.11
CA PRO A 197 -17.12 4.87 -21.52
C PRO A 197 -17.79 6.25 -21.63
N ILE A 198 -17.73 7.00 -20.56
CA ILE A 198 -18.27 8.37 -20.47
C ILE A 198 -17.12 9.33 -20.74
N PRO A 199 -17.24 10.21 -21.74
CA PRO A 199 -16.25 11.25 -21.98
C PRO A 199 -16.11 12.16 -20.75
N THR A 200 -14.87 12.51 -20.41
CA THR A 200 -14.56 13.51 -19.39
C THR A 200 -14.08 14.80 -20.05
N THR A 201 -14.16 15.90 -19.35
CA THR A 201 -13.52 17.15 -19.80
C THR A 201 -12.01 16.89 -19.97
N PRO A 202 -11.39 17.39 -21.05
CA PRO A 202 -9.95 17.26 -21.27
C PRO A 202 -9.16 17.77 -20.06
N PRO A 203 -8.18 17.01 -19.54
CA PRO A 203 -7.44 17.41 -18.36
C PRO A 203 -6.56 18.63 -18.63
N THR A 204 -6.57 19.56 -17.71
CA THR A 204 -5.75 20.77 -17.72
C THR A 204 -4.91 20.84 -16.45
N PHE A 205 -3.68 21.35 -16.59
CA PHE A 205 -2.80 21.51 -15.43
C PHE A 205 -3.41 22.50 -14.42
N ASN A 206 -3.45 22.04 -13.17
CA ASN A 206 -3.90 22.85 -12.04
C ASN A 206 -2.71 23.20 -11.13
N PRO A 207 -2.33 24.49 -10.99
CA PRO A 207 -1.15 24.89 -10.20
C PRO A 207 -1.21 24.46 -8.74
N LYS A 208 -2.40 24.43 -8.10
CA LYS A 208 -2.53 24.01 -6.70
C LYS A 208 -2.31 22.50 -6.54
N LEU A 209 -2.84 21.69 -7.45
CA LEU A 209 -2.55 20.25 -7.49
C LEU A 209 -1.07 20.01 -7.81
N GLY A 210 -0.48 20.78 -8.73
CA GLY A 210 0.95 20.72 -9.03
C GLY A 210 1.83 21.02 -7.84
N LEU A 211 1.46 22.01 -7.02
CA LEU A 211 2.14 22.30 -5.76
C LEU A 211 2.01 21.14 -4.76
N ALA A 212 0.79 20.60 -4.60
CA ALA A 212 0.56 19.44 -3.71
C ALA A 212 1.39 18.22 -4.13
N TYR A 213 1.49 17.95 -5.43
CA TYR A 213 2.35 16.90 -5.96
C TYR A 213 3.83 17.16 -5.66
N THR A 214 4.31 18.39 -5.86
CA THR A 214 5.71 18.77 -5.60
C THR A 214 6.06 18.57 -4.13
N LEU A 215 5.23 19.06 -3.20
CA LEU A 215 5.43 18.89 -1.77
C LEU A 215 5.43 17.42 -1.35
N ALA A 216 4.50 16.61 -1.89
CA ALA A 216 4.47 15.17 -1.62
C ALA A 216 5.76 14.49 -2.12
N LYS A 217 6.24 14.85 -3.32
CA LYS A 217 7.47 14.30 -3.87
C LYS A 217 8.70 14.70 -3.07
N GLU A 218 8.82 15.93 -2.65
CA GLU A 218 9.92 16.42 -1.80
C GLU A 218 9.95 15.66 -0.47
N LYS A 219 8.80 15.43 0.15
CA LYS A 219 8.67 14.64 1.39
C LYS A 219 9.13 13.21 1.19
N VAL A 220 8.74 12.56 0.09
CA VAL A 220 9.18 11.21 -0.27
C VAL A 220 10.69 11.17 -0.51
N ASP A 221 11.23 12.11 -1.30
CA ASP A 221 12.65 12.17 -1.62
C ASP A 221 13.50 12.40 -0.35
N ALA A 222 13.04 13.25 0.57
CA ALA A 222 13.68 13.47 1.87
C ALA A 222 13.67 12.21 2.74
N ALA A 223 12.53 11.49 2.79
CA ALA A 223 12.41 10.23 3.53
C ALA A 223 13.35 9.15 2.97
N LEU A 224 13.44 9.04 1.63
CA LEU A 224 14.34 8.09 0.97
C LEU A 224 15.82 8.42 1.20
N LYS A 225 16.19 9.70 1.17
CA LYS A 225 17.55 10.16 1.52
C LYS A 225 17.92 9.81 2.97
N LYS A 226 17.00 10.10 3.89
CA LYS A 226 17.17 9.79 5.33
C LYS A 226 17.34 8.29 5.54
N ARG A 227 16.58 7.47 4.82
CA ARG A 227 16.67 6.02 4.87
C ARG A 227 18.03 5.52 4.37
N LYS A 228 18.53 6.03 3.22
CA LYS A 228 19.86 5.68 2.71
C LYS A 228 20.96 6.06 3.70
N ALA A 229 20.88 7.25 4.31
CA ALA A 229 21.84 7.68 5.33
C ALA A 229 21.85 6.77 6.56
N ARG A 230 20.67 6.31 7.03
CA ARG A 230 20.55 5.36 8.14
C ARG A 230 21.17 3.99 7.82
N LYS A 231 21.01 3.48 6.62
CA LYS A 231 21.65 2.22 6.20
C LYS A 231 23.18 2.25 6.29
N VAL A 232 23.77 3.39 5.94
CA VAL A 232 25.24 3.57 6.04
C VAL A 232 25.68 3.58 7.51
N SER A 233 24.84 4.07 8.43
CA SER A 233 25.16 4.09 9.87
C SER A 233 24.84 2.78 10.59
N ALA A 234 23.83 2.02 10.13
CA ALA A 234 23.44 0.74 10.75
C ALA A 234 24.47 -0.38 10.51
N SER A 235 25.26 -0.29 9.43
CA SER A 235 26.35 -1.24 9.18
C SER A 235 27.50 -1.16 10.22
N THR A 236 27.41 -0.25 11.20
CA THR A 236 28.46 0.00 12.19
C THR A 236 28.09 -0.45 13.62
N VAL A 237 26.93 -1.06 13.85
CA VAL A 237 26.48 -1.33 15.22
C VAL A 237 26.22 -2.80 15.49
N THR A 238 27.28 -3.53 15.79
CA THR A 238 27.23 -4.74 16.63
C THR A 238 27.25 -4.31 18.11
N ARG A 239 26.18 -3.68 18.60
CA ARG A 239 26.19 -3.15 19.97
C ARG A 239 25.87 -4.18 21.02
N TYR A 240 25.21 -5.26 20.63
CA TYR A 240 24.81 -6.34 21.52
C TYR A 240 25.62 -7.62 21.33
N GLU A 241 26.70 -7.59 20.52
CA GLU A 241 27.55 -8.76 20.24
C GLU A 241 26.78 -10.06 19.96
N GLY A 242 25.68 -9.92 19.21
CA GLY A 242 24.78 -11.05 18.93
C GLY A 242 23.86 -11.46 20.08
N GLN A 243 23.86 -10.74 21.21
CA GLN A 243 23.00 -11.04 22.36
C GLN A 243 21.70 -10.20 22.30
N TRP A 244 20.61 -10.81 22.71
CA TRP A 244 19.37 -10.09 22.90
C TRP A 244 19.48 -9.13 24.08
N PRO A 245 18.92 -7.91 23.99
CA PRO A 245 18.70 -7.07 25.16
C PRO A 245 17.89 -7.81 26.22
N ASP A 246 18.17 -7.58 27.51
CA ASP A 246 17.50 -8.28 28.59
C ASP A 246 15.99 -8.03 28.61
N SER A 247 15.56 -6.80 28.29
CA SER A 247 14.14 -6.47 28.12
C SER A 247 13.48 -7.33 27.03
N VAL A 248 14.16 -7.56 25.91
CA VAL A 248 13.63 -8.38 24.81
C VAL A 248 13.58 -9.86 25.20
N ARG A 249 14.54 -10.36 25.98
CA ARG A 249 14.47 -11.72 26.51
C ARG A 249 13.23 -11.93 27.38
N LEU A 250 12.93 -10.98 28.25
CA LEU A 250 11.70 -11.00 29.05
C LEU A 250 10.44 -10.92 28.18
N LEU A 251 10.45 -10.09 27.14
CA LEU A 251 9.35 -10.02 26.17
C LEU A 251 9.12 -11.39 25.49
N MET A 252 10.19 -12.10 25.13
CA MET A 252 10.13 -13.42 24.49
C MET A 252 9.57 -14.52 25.40
N THR A 253 9.58 -14.35 26.70
CA THR A 253 8.86 -15.23 27.64
C THR A 253 7.36 -14.93 27.72
N GLY A 254 6.91 -13.83 27.12
CA GLY A 254 5.53 -13.33 27.21
C GLY A 254 5.31 -12.33 28.33
N GLU A 255 6.35 -12.05 29.14
CA GLU A 255 6.29 -11.04 30.17
C GLU A 255 6.32 -9.62 29.58
N PHE A 256 5.65 -8.68 30.24
CA PHE A 256 5.62 -7.26 29.85
C PHE A 256 5.05 -6.96 28.45
N LEU A 257 4.50 -7.94 27.76
CA LEU A 257 3.84 -7.69 26.49
C LEU A 257 2.62 -6.79 26.70
N LYS A 258 2.50 -5.77 25.86
CA LYS A 258 1.36 -4.86 25.89
C LYS A 258 0.09 -5.63 25.49
N GLU A 259 -0.99 -5.45 26.26
CA GLU A 259 -2.30 -6.01 25.93
C GLU A 259 -2.78 -5.55 24.56
N GLY A 260 -3.34 -6.46 23.76
CA GLY A 260 -3.88 -6.18 22.43
C GLY A 260 -2.84 -6.00 21.32
N VAL A 261 -1.55 -6.25 21.57
CA VAL A 261 -0.54 -6.27 20.51
C VAL A 261 -0.73 -7.49 19.63
N GLY A 262 -0.96 -7.25 18.34
CA GLY A 262 -1.15 -8.31 17.35
C GLY A 262 0.13 -9.07 17.02
N TRP A 263 0.00 -10.39 16.77
CA TRP A 263 1.14 -11.24 16.46
C TRP A 263 1.97 -10.75 15.27
N ASN A 264 1.34 -10.20 14.25
CA ASN A 264 2.04 -9.69 13.09
C ASN A 264 3.01 -8.53 13.43
N GLN A 265 2.63 -7.67 14.38
CA GLN A 265 3.49 -6.59 14.86
C GLN A 265 4.66 -7.14 15.68
N ILE A 266 4.42 -8.13 16.53
CA ILE A 266 5.46 -8.81 17.30
C ILE A 266 6.46 -9.47 16.36
N ALA A 267 5.99 -10.28 15.42
CA ALA A 267 6.82 -10.99 14.46
C ALA A 267 7.69 -10.04 13.62
N LEU A 268 7.11 -8.92 13.16
CA LEU A 268 7.82 -7.90 12.41
C LEU A 268 9.00 -7.29 13.21
N GLN A 269 8.77 -6.91 14.47
CA GLN A 269 9.78 -6.25 15.28
C GLN A 269 10.88 -7.22 15.74
N LEU A 270 10.51 -8.43 16.13
CA LEU A 270 11.48 -9.46 16.55
C LEU A 270 12.35 -9.93 15.37
N ALA A 271 11.77 -10.12 14.19
CA ALA A 271 12.54 -10.47 13.01
C ALA A 271 13.54 -9.36 12.61
N SER A 272 13.11 -8.09 12.66
CA SER A 272 13.99 -6.93 12.39
C SER A 272 15.16 -6.87 13.38
N LEU A 273 14.89 -7.10 14.66
CA LEU A 273 15.92 -7.07 15.68
C LEU A 273 16.86 -8.28 15.57
N ALA A 274 16.33 -9.47 15.28
CA ALA A 274 17.13 -10.67 15.05
C ALA A 274 18.17 -10.46 13.94
N LEU A 275 17.75 -9.91 12.82
CA LEU A 275 18.64 -9.57 11.70
C LEU A 275 19.70 -8.53 12.10
N ALA A 276 19.29 -7.49 12.84
CA ALA A 276 20.21 -6.49 13.35
C ALA A 276 21.28 -7.04 14.30
N LEU A 277 20.94 -8.12 15.04
CA LEU A 277 21.84 -8.84 15.94
C LEU A 277 22.64 -9.96 15.26
N GLY A 278 22.41 -10.20 13.96
CA GLY A 278 23.04 -11.31 13.22
C GLY A 278 22.55 -12.71 13.64
N LYS A 279 21.36 -12.80 14.25
CA LYS A 279 20.72 -14.07 14.62
C LYS A 279 20.20 -14.77 13.37
N THR A 280 20.30 -16.09 13.36
CA THR A 280 19.69 -16.95 12.36
C THR A 280 18.18 -17.10 12.59
N GLU A 281 17.46 -17.55 11.55
CA GLU A 281 16.02 -17.85 11.66
C GLU A 281 15.71 -18.85 12.78
N ASP A 282 16.53 -19.91 12.88
CA ASP A 282 16.31 -20.96 13.88
C ASP A 282 16.62 -20.49 15.30
N GLU A 283 17.63 -19.64 15.51
CA GLU A 283 17.89 -19.00 16.79
C GLU A 283 16.72 -18.08 17.19
N LEU A 284 16.20 -17.27 16.26
CA LEU A 284 15.02 -16.45 16.51
C LEU A 284 13.83 -17.29 17.00
N ILE A 285 13.55 -18.40 16.32
CA ILE A 285 12.43 -19.28 16.69
C ILE A 285 12.66 -19.94 18.05
N ALA A 286 13.87 -20.45 18.29
CA ALA A 286 14.22 -21.09 19.56
C ALA A 286 14.09 -20.10 20.73
N ASP A 287 14.65 -18.90 20.58
CA ASP A 287 14.64 -17.86 21.60
C ASP A 287 13.22 -17.30 21.86
N SER A 288 12.36 -17.26 20.84
CA SER A 288 10.97 -16.78 20.93
C SER A 288 9.96 -17.87 21.32
N LYS A 289 10.39 -19.10 21.64
CA LYS A 289 9.51 -20.25 21.84
C LYS A 289 8.46 -20.00 22.92
N GLY A 290 8.84 -19.40 24.04
CA GLY A 290 7.92 -19.04 25.12
C GLY A 290 6.78 -18.14 24.64
N LEU A 291 7.10 -17.09 23.92
CA LEU A 291 6.13 -16.16 23.40
C LEU A 291 5.26 -16.79 22.29
N ILE A 292 5.85 -17.61 21.41
CA ILE A 292 5.12 -18.37 20.39
C ILE A 292 4.05 -19.25 21.03
N ASP A 293 4.36 -19.91 22.11
CA ASP A 293 3.46 -20.86 22.77
C ASP A 293 2.37 -20.16 23.59
N THR A 294 2.69 -19.07 24.26
CA THR A 294 1.81 -18.42 25.25
C THR A 294 0.98 -17.27 24.72
N HIS A 295 1.40 -16.61 23.62
CA HIS A 295 0.67 -15.46 23.09
C HIS A 295 -0.75 -15.85 22.68
N GLN A 296 -1.72 -15.16 23.25
CA GLN A 296 -3.12 -15.27 22.82
C GLN A 296 -3.33 -14.36 21.64
N GLY A 297 -3.41 -14.97 20.45
CA GLY A 297 -3.55 -14.23 19.19
C GLY A 297 -4.82 -13.38 19.17
N ASP A 298 -4.71 -12.23 18.57
CA ASP A 298 -5.77 -11.25 18.35
C ASP A 298 -6.75 -11.64 17.23
N SER A 299 -6.50 -12.74 16.55
CA SER A 299 -7.36 -13.25 15.48
C SER A 299 -7.20 -14.76 15.26
N ASP A 300 -8.20 -15.39 14.66
CA ASP A 300 -8.18 -16.80 14.23
C ASP A 300 -6.98 -17.12 13.32
N ARG A 301 -6.43 -16.11 12.65
CA ARG A 301 -5.27 -16.25 11.77
C ARG A 301 -4.03 -16.74 12.53
N TYR A 302 -3.84 -16.27 13.77
CA TYR A 302 -2.67 -16.59 14.60
C TYR A 302 -3.03 -17.34 15.90
N GLY A 303 -4.20 -17.98 15.91
CA GLY A 303 -4.79 -18.61 17.09
C GLY A 303 -4.04 -19.83 17.63
N ASN A 304 -2.98 -20.33 16.96
CA ASN A 304 -2.18 -21.44 17.48
C ASN A 304 -0.67 -21.23 17.29
N PRO A 305 0.18 -21.90 18.10
CA PRO A 305 1.63 -21.76 18.07
C PRO A 305 2.26 -21.99 16.68
N ARG A 306 1.79 -23.01 15.96
CA ARG A 306 2.33 -23.34 14.63
C ARG A 306 2.12 -22.20 13.62
N LYS A 307 0.95 -21.56 13.62
CA LYS A 307 0.68 -20.42 12.74
C LYS A 307 1.55 -19.22 13.12
N ARG A 308 1.77 -19.00 14.40
CA ARG A 308 2.63 -17.93 14.91
C ARG A 308 4.10 -18.14 14.51
N GLU A 309 4.60 -19.36 14.66
CA GLU A 309 5.95 -19.71 14.22
C GLU A 309 6.13 -19.50 12.72
N ILE A 310 5.19 -19.97 11.88
CA ILE A 310 5.22 -19.77 10.43
C ILE A 310 5.27 -18.29 10.08
N GLU A 311 4.47 -17.45 10.74
CA GLU A 311 4.48 -16.00 10.50
C GLU A 311 5.82 -15.38 10.88
N LEU A 312 6.40 -15.74 12.02
CA LEU A 312 7.69 -15.22 12.44
C LEU A 312 8.82 -15.60 11.47
N ARG A 313 8.84 -16.86 10.98
CA ARG A 313 9.74 -17.29 9.90
C ARG A 313 9.54 -16.52 8.60
N ASN A 314 8.28 -16.29 8.22
CA ASN A 314 7.95 -15.53 7.02
C ASN A 314 8.43 -14.08 7.14
N GLN A 315 8.26 -13.44 8.28
CA GLN A 315 8.75 -12.09 8.53
C GLN A 315 10.28 -12.02 8.49
N TYR A 316 10.97 -12.99 9.09
CA TYR A 316 12.42 -13.07 9.04
C TYR A 316 12.92 -13.19 7.59
N ARG A 317 12.45 -14.18 6.84
CA ARG A 317 12.84 -14.40 5.43
C ARG A 317 12.51 -13.22 4.53
N TYR A 318 11.35 -12.61 4.76
CA TYR A 318 10.95 -11.43 4.02
C TYR A 318 11.89 -10.26 4.24
N GLN A 319 12.32 -10.04 5.47
CA GLN A 319 13.21 -8.93 5.81
C GLN A 319 14.67 -9.23 5.43
N ASP A 320 15.13 -10.46 5.62
CA ASP A 320 16.47 -10.91 5.19
C ASP A 320 16.66 -10.76 3.67
N GLY A 321 15.66 -11.19 2.89
CA GLY A 321 15.68 -11.05 1.44
C GLY A 321 15.42 -9.66 0.88
N ASN A 322 14.81 -8.75 1.64
CA ASN A 322 14.29 -7.49 1.11
C ASN A 322 14.86 -6.22 1.75
N VAL A 323 15.63 -6.30 2.83
CA VAL A 323 16.23 -5.15 3.56
C VAL A 323 15.24 -3.98 3.77
N THR A 324 13.97 -4.31 4.05
CA THR A 324 12.87 -3.33 4.01
C THR A 324 12.54 -2.72 5.34
N TYR A 325 12.85 -3.42 6.41
CA TYR A 325 12.54 -2.98 7.76
C TYR A 325 13.84 -2.89 8.52
N GLU A 326 14.20 -1.68 8.90
CA GLU A 326 15.26 -1.47 9.86
C GLU A 326 14.71 -1.66 11.25
N TYR A 327 15.46 -2.31 12.11
CA TYR A 327 15.20 -2.31 13.53
C TYR A 327 15.02 -0.86 14.02
N SER A 328 13.95 -0.59 14.71
CA SER A 328 13.76 0.68 15.41
C SER A 328 13.50 0.43 16.89
N VAL A 329 14.24 1.13 17.73
CA VAL A 329 14.03 1.10 19.19
C VAL A 329 12.59 1.42 19.54
N GLY A 330 11.99 2.45 18.89
CA GLY A 330 10.59 2.82 19.08
C GLY A 330 9.61 1.71 18.68
N GLY A 331 9.92 0.96 17.63
CA GLY A 331 9.13 -0.19 17.20
C GLY A 331 9.11 -1.31 18.23
N VAL A 332 10.27 -1.69 18.76
CA VAL A 332 10.36 -2.70 19.81
C VAL A 332 9.73 -2.21 21.12
N LYS A 333 10.00 -0.97 21.53
CA LYS A 333 9.36 -0.37 22.71
C LYS A 333 7.84 -0.38 22.64
N SER A 334 7.26 -0.26 21.44
CA SER A 334 5.80 -0.30 21.26
C SER A 334 5.15 -1.64 21.64
N LEU A 335 5.95 -2.70 21.75
CA LEU A 335 5.47 -4.03 22.16
C LEU A 335 5.30 -4.16 23.68
N PHE A 336 5.97 -3.31 24.46
CA PHE A 336 5.97 -3.42 25.92
C PHE A 336 4.74 -2.80 26.56
N ALA A 337 4.31 -3.39 27.68
CA ALA A 337 3.28 -2.82 28.54
C ALA A 337 3.71 -1.45 29.07
N LYS A 338 2.75 -0.55 29.27
CA LYS A 338 3.00 0.77 29.84
C LYS A 338 3.67 0.63 31.22
N GLY A 339 4.83 1.27 31.38
CA GLY A 339 5.61 1.21 32.63
C GLY A 339 6.65 0.09 32.68
N ALA A 340 6.73 -0.78 31.67
CA ALA A 340 7.82 -1.75 31.55
C ALA A 340 9.16 -1.02 31.34
N TYR A 341 10.20 -1.50 32.04
CA TYR A 341 11.54 -0.93 31.96
C TYR A 341 12.27 -1.47 30.73
N CYS A 342 12.66 -0.57 29.83
CA CYS A 342 13.32 -0.90 28.56
C CYS A 342 14.57 -0.01 28.35
N ALA A 343 15.30 0.32 29.42
CA ALA A 343 16.45 1.22 29.34
C ALA A 343 17.60 0.64 28.52
N ASP A 344 17.75 -0.67 28.49
CA ASP A 344 18.73 -1.35 27.66
C ASP A 344 18.50 -1.20 26.16
N LEU A 345 17.28 -0.85 25.75
CA LEU A 345 16.96 -0.50 24.35
C LEU A 345 17.36 0.94 23.99
N ASP A 346 17.51 1.82 24.98
CA ASP A 346 17.86 3.23 24.77
C ASP A 346 19.36 3.45 24.51
N MET A 347 20.18 2.44 24.74
CA MET A 347 21.63 2.50 24.58
C MET A 347 22.09 2.70 23.12
N GLY A 348 21.17 2.97 22.19
CA GLY A 348 21.43 3.05 20.76
C GLY A 348 21.00 4.35 20.07
N GLU A 349 20.21 5.18 20.69
CA GLU A 349 19.91 6.49 20.11
C GLU A 349 21.11 7.41 20.31
N TYR A 350 21.99 7.47 19.35
CA TYR A 350 23.06 8.42 19.30
C TYR A 350 22.92 9.30 18.11
N THR A 351 22.71 10.51 18.52
CA THR A 351 23.27 11.80 18.02
C THR A 351 23.68 11.81 16.57
#